data_8a205d0f647516c04a0538807b2647a6
#
_entry.id   8a205d0f647516c04a0538807b2647a6
#
_cell.length_a   1.000
_cell.length_b   1.000
_cell.length_c   1.000
_cell.angle_alpha   90.00
_cell.angle_beta   90.00
_cell.angle_gamma   90.00
#
_symmetry.space_group_name_H-M   'P 1'
#
loop_
_entity.id
_entity.type
_entity.pdbx_description
1 polymer ?
#
loop_
_entity_poly.entity_id
_entity_poly.type
_entity_poly.pdbx_seq_one_letter_code
_entity_poly.pdbx_strand_id
1 'polypeptide(L)'
;VIHRITRAWRRIAADVSPRSHFDAYRTFLEEAIDRGYQIVSLDTWISLLREGRCPERFVALRHDVDIDDVDGNTAFFEIERELGARSTFFFRLSTMHPHRQLIDALLNESFDVGYHYEELSTHAKQHGWSGRDLDKVLPEVRSTFRANCERFRSEANPELTAVAAHGDWMNRRLGIANTALIDRSLLDECGLRFEAYDPELTEGADLYLTDTRQPPQSWTKENEWVATLGSSDHIYALAHDRIWSGNVPPKIAATLHRVGDVMRYQIRHGQRS
;
A
#
# COMPACT_ATOMS: atom_id res chain seq x y z
N VAL A 1 12.55 16.02 -19.99
CA VAL A 1 12.20 14.85 -20.86
C VAL A 1 13.12 13.67 -20.53
N ILE A 2 14.45 13.83 -20.48
CA ILE A 2 15.43 12.74 -20.24
C ILE A 2 15.18 12.04 -18.90
N HIS A 3 14.93 12.77 -17.81
CA HIS A 3 14.64 12.19 -16.49
C HIS A 3 13.34 11.37 -16.44
N ARG A 4 12.34 11.68 -17.25
CA ARG A 4 11.10 10.89 -17.35
C ARG A 4 11.33 9.58 -18.10
N ILE A 5 12.14 9.61 -19.15
CA ILE A 5 12.51 8.44 -19.97
C ILE A 5 13.34 7.45 -19.12
N THR A 6 14.36 7.94 -18.41
CA THR A 6 15.20 7.09 -17.55
C THR A 6 14.41 6.43 -16.41
N ARG A 7 13.43 7.13 -15.82
CA ARG A 7 12.56 6.56 -14.77
C ARG A 7 11.63 5.47 -15.35
N ALA A 8 11.08 5.67 -16.55
CA ALA A 8 10.26 4.67 -17.21
C ALA A 8 11.04 3.39 -17.54
N TRP A 9 12.26 3.53 -18.09
CA TRP A 9 13.13 2.40 -18.38
C TRP A 9 13.56 1.63 -17.13
N ARG A 10 13.91 2.32 -16.03
CA ARG A 10 14.23 1.67 -14.75
C ARG A 10 13.05 0.86 -14.23
N ARG A 11 11.83 1.37 -14.35
CA ARG A 11 10.62 0.66 -13.93
C ARG A 11 10.39 -0.60 -14.78
N ILE A 12 10.49 -0.48 -16.11
CA ILE A 12 10.36 -1.64 -17.02
C ILE A 12 11.43 -2.69 -16.70
N ALA A 13 12.69 -2.27 -16.50
CA ALA A 13 13.77 -3.18 -16.14
C ALA A 13 13.50 -3.90 -14.81
N ALA A 14 12.95 -3.21 -13.80
CA ALA A 14 12.55 -3.82 -12.54
C ALA A 14 11.38 -4.81 -12.73
N ASP A 15 10.41 -4.47 -13.59
CA ASP A 15 9.23 -5.33 -13.85
C ASP A 15 9.60 -6.63 -14.57
N VAL A 16 10.65 -6.65 -15.39
CA VAL A 16 11.11 -7.86 -16.09
C VAL A 16 12.23 -8.61 -15.36
N SER A 17 12.67 -8.12 -14.20
CA SER A 17 13.68 -8.79 -13.39
C SER A 17 13.07 -9.97 -12.64
N PRO A 18 13.58 -11.20 -12.83
CA PRO A 18 13.12 -12.37 -12.08
C PRO A 18 13.78 -12.46 -10.68
N ARG A 19 14.53 -11.44 -10.27
CA ARG A 19 15.24 -11.46 -8.99
C ARG A 19 14.26 -11.17 -7.86
N SER A 20 14.15 -12.10 -6.92
CA SER A 20 13.49 -11.91 -5.63
C SER A 20 14.40 -11.18 -4.65
N HIS A 21 13.82 -10.40 -3.76
CA HIS A 21 14.51 -9.69 -2.69
C HIS A 21 13.98 -10.08 -1.30
N PHE A 22 13.27 -11.20 -1.18
CA PHE A 22 12.70 -11.67 0.08
C PHE A 22 13.77 -12.06 1.11
N ASP A 23 14.96 -12.50 0.68
CA ASP A 23 16.08 -12.72 1.60
C ASP A 23 16.49 -11.41 2.31
N ALA A 24 16.54 -10.31 1.55
CA ALA A 24 16.83 -9.00 2.13
C ALA A 24 15.72 -8.49 3.06
N TYR A 25 14.47 -8.81 2.74
CA TYR A 25 13.33 -8.52 3.60
C TYR A 25 13.41 -9.29 4.91
N ARG A 26 13.63 -10.60 4.84
CA ARG A 26 13.85 -11.46 6.01
C ARG A 26 14.99 -10.92 6.89
N THR A 27 16.15 -10.62 6.29
CA THR A 27 17.30 -10.05 7.01
C THR A 27 16.92 -8.74 7.72
N PHE A 28 16.12 -7.88 7.10
CA PHE A 28 15.67 -6.64 7.77
C PHE A 28 14.84 -6.93 9.02
N LEU A 29 13.89 -7.87 8.95
CA LEU A 29 13.06 -8.22 10.11
C LEU A 29 13.86 -8.92 11.21
N GLU A 30 14.73 -9.86 10.87
CA GLU A 30 15.63 -10.55 11.81
C GLU A 30 16.51 -9.55 12.55
N GLU A 31 17.19 -8.66 11.82
CA GLU A 31 18.04 -7.61 12.40
C GLU A 31 17.23 -6.62 13.27
N ALA A 32 16.00 -6.29 12.87
CA ALA A 32 15.14 -5.44 13.68
C ALA A 32 14.78 -6.13 15.01
N ILE A 33 14.38 -7.40 14.97
CA ILE A 33 14.06 -8.19 16.18
C ILE A 33 15.27 -8.32 17.08
N ASP A 34 16.43 -8.65 16.51
CA ASP A 34 17.71 -8.81 17.26
C ASP A 34 18.14 -7.50 17.94
N ARG A 35 17.80 -6.34 17.36
CA ARG A 35 18.05 -5.02 17.96
C ARG A 35 16.92 -4.53 18.89
N GLY A 36 15.96 -5.39 19.20
CA GLY A 36 14.89 -5.11 20.17
C GLY A 36 13.71 -4.32 19.63
N TYR A 37 13.54 -4.23 18.29
CA TYR A 37 12.33 -3.65 17.72
C TYR A 37 11.17 -4.65 17.80
N GLN A 38 10.00 -4.17 18.18
CA GLN A 38 8.75 -4.90 18.01
C GLN A 38 8.19 -4.67 16.60
N ILE A 39 7.89 -5.73 15.87
CA ILE A 39 7.23 -5.61 14.56
C ILE A 39 5.73 -5.67 14.77
N VAL A 40 5.03 -4.59 14.46
CA VAL A 40 3.60 -4.42 14.77
C VAL A 40 2.80 -4.04 13.55
N SER A 41 1.53 -4.42 13.53
CA SER A 41 0.57 -3.94 12.54
C SER A 41 0.18 -2.48 12.81
N LEU A 42 -0.43 -1.81 11.82
CA LEU A 42 -0.89 -0.42 12.00
C LEU A 42 -2.02 -0.31 13.04
N ASP A 43 -2.91 -1.31 13.11
CA ASP A 43 -3.99 -1.32 14.09
C ASP A 43 -3.46 -1.45 15.52
N THR A 44 -2.47 -2.32 15.71
CA THR A 44 -1.76 -2.43 16.99
C THR A 44 -1.05 -1.12 17.33
N TRP A 45 -0.32 -0.54 16.37
CA TRP A 45 0.42 0.70 16.62
C TRP A 45 -0.49 1.86 16.98
N ILE A 46 -1.60 2.10 16.24
CA ILE A 46 -2.51 3.20 16.56
C ILE A 46 -3.19 3.01 17.92
N SER A 47 -3.45 1.76 18.32
CA SER A 47 -3.96 1.43 19.66
C SER A 47 -2.96 1.82 20.73
N LEU A 48 -1.70 1.43 20.57
CA LEU A 48 -0.63 1.75 21.50
C LEU A 48 -0.35 3.26 21.60
N LEU A 49 -0.41 3.99 20.46
CA LEU A 49 -0.30 5.44 20.43
C LEU A 49 -1.39 6.11 21.27
N ARG A 50 -2.65 5.74 21.08
CA ARG A 50 -3.81 6.32 21.79
C ARG A 50 -3.84 5.97 23.27
N GLU A 51 -3.23 4.85 23.65
CA GLU A 51 -3.07 4.44 25.04
C GLU A 51 -1.82 5.03 25.71
N GLY A 52 -0.94 5.72 24.98
CA GLY A 52 0.34 6.22 25.48
C GLY A 52 1.32 5.10 25.88
N ARG A 53 1.25 3.93 25.24
CA ARG A 53 1.98 2.70 25.56
C ARG A 53 2.88 2.22 24.44
N CYS A 54 3.35 3.11 23.56
CA CYS A 54 4.26 2.73 22.50
C CYS A 54 5.52 2.05 23.04
N PRO A 55 5.98 0.96 22.41
CA PRO A 55 7.28 0.37 22.74
C PRO A 55 8.40 1.38 22.54
N GLU A 56 9.52 1.17 23.23
CA GLU A 56 10.73 1.98 23.06
C GLU A 56 11.22 1.95 21.59
N ARG A 57 11.14 0.76 20.96
CA ARG A 57 11.48 0.56 19.54
C ARG A 57 10.41 -0.27 18.83
N PHE A 58 9.97 0.20 17.68
CA PHE A 58 9.07 -0.60 16.84
C PHE A 58 9.25 -0.33 15.35
N VAL A 59 8.86 -1.32 14.55
CA VAL A 59 8.57 -1.17 13.13
C VAL A 59 7.09 -1.43 12.91
N ALA A 60 6.33 -0.39 12.59
CA ALA A 60 4.96 -0.53 12.13
C ALA A 60 4.99 -0.91 10.64
N LEU A 61 4.51 -2.11 10.32
CA LEU A 61 4.71 -2.72 9.01
C LEU A 61 3.41 -2.76 8.21
N ARG A 62 3.50 -2.34 6.95
CA ARG A 62 2.38 -2.28 6.00
C ARG A 62 2.77 -2.85 4.65
N HIS A 63 1.84 -3.60 4.04
CA HIS A 63 1.91 -4.07 2.66
C HIS A 63 0.77 -3.51 1.83
N ASP A 64 1.10 -2.94 0.67
CA ASP A 64 0.12 -2.56 -0.34
C ASP A 64 0.14 -3.61 -1.45
N VAL A 65 -0.97 -4.35 -1.57
CA VAL A 65 -1.16 -5.43 -2.55
C VAL A 65 -1.72 -4.82 -3.83
N ASP A 66 -0.81 -4.37 -4.69
CA ASP A 66 -1.12 -3.61 -5.90
C ASP A 66 -1.40 -4.48 -7.12
N ILE A 67 -0.84 -5.69 -7.17
CA ILE A 67 -0.90 -6.62 -8.31
C ILE A 67 -1.33 -8.03 -7.88
N ASP A 68 -1.68 -8.88 -8.85
CA ASP A 68 -2.13 -10.25 -8.60
C ASP A 68 -0.94 -11.22 -8.41
N ASP A 69 0.01 -10.85 -7.55
CA ASP A 69 1.15 -11.69 -7.18
C ASP A 69 0.89 -12.44 -5.87
N VAL A 70 0.07 -13.47 -5.95
CA VAL A 70 -0.30 -14.29 -4.79
C VAL A 70 0.92 -14.90 -4.12
N ASP A 71 1.87 -15.43 -4.90
CA ASP A 71 3.08 -16.07 -4.36
C ASP A 71 3.97 -15.05 -3.64
N GLY A 72 4.12 -13.85 -4.22
CA GLY A 72 4.90 -12.76 -3.60
C GLY A 72 4.29 -12.29 -2.27
N ASN A 73 2.97 -12.10 -2.23
CA ASN A 73 2.28 -11.69 -1.00
C ASN A 73 2.26 -12.81 0.04
N THR A 74 2.17 -14.08 -0.39
CA THR A 74 2.30 -15.24 0.51
C THR A 74 3.70 -15.32 1.10
N ALA A 75 4.76 -14.99 0.33
CA ALA A 75 6.13 -14.97 0.85
C ALA A 75 6.32 -13.92 1.96
N PHE A 76 5.74 -12.72 1.86
CA PHE A 76 5.71 -11.76 2.96
C PHE A 76 5.07 -12.36 4.21
N PHE A 77 3.84 -12.89 4.07
CA PHE A 77 3.09 -13.49 5.16
C PHE A 77 3.86 -14.62 5.85
N GLU A 78 4.45 -15.56 5.09
CA GLU A 78 5.19 -16.69 5.66
C GLU A 78 6.44 -16.25 6.42
N ILE A 79 7.21 -15.29 5.88
CA ILE A 79 8.39 -14.74 6.56
C ILE A 79 7.99 -14.11 7.91
N GLU A 80 6.95 -13.29 7.91
CA GLU A 80 6.49 -12.59 9.11
C GLU A 80 5.91 -13.56 10.14
N ARG A 81 5.11 -14.53 9.68
CA ARG A 81 4.55 -15.58 10.52
C ARG A 81 5.65 -16.40 11.22
N GLU A 82 6.68 -16.81 10.47
CA GLU A 82 7.83 -17.55 11.01
C GLU A 82 8.61 -16.76 12.08
N LEU A 83 8.74 -15.45 11.89
CA LEU A 83 9.45 -14.56 12.81
C LEU A 83 8.57 -14.02 13.95
N GLY A 84 7.29 -14.38 13.99
CA GLY A 84 6.34 -13.86 14.99
C GLY A 84 6.00 -12.37 14.79
N ALA A 85 6.33 -11.80 13.63
CA ALA A 85 5.98 -10.44 13.25
C ALA A 85 4.50 -10.33 12.87
N ARG A 86 3.94 -9.12 12.94
CA ARG A 86 2.58 -8.82 12.48
C ARG A 86 2.58 -7.52 11.70
N SER A 87 1.80 -7.50 10.63
CA SER A 87 1.68 -6.35 9.73
C SER A 87 0.23 -6.12 9.30
N THR A 88 0.01 -5.07 8.54
CA THR A 88 -1.28 -4.77 7.89
C THR A 88 -1.15 -4.92 6.39
N PHE A 89 -1.98 -5.76 5.78
CA PHE A 89 -2.07 -5.93 4.32
C PHE A 89 -3.29 -5.17 3.77
N PHE A 90 -3.07 -4.28 2.81
CA PHE A 90 -4.14 -3.54 2.14
C PHE A 90 -4.39 -4.09 0.74
N PHE A 91 -5.60 -4.60 0.50
CA PHE A 91 -6.01 -5.17 -0.79
C PHE A 91 -6.95 -4.22 -1.54
N ARG A 92 -6.73 -4.07 -2.84
CA ARG A 92 -7.67 -3.40 -3.74
C ARG A 92 -8.86 -4.32 -4.01
N LEU A 93 -9.99 -3.78 -4.45
CA LEU A 93 -11.12 -4.62 -4.91
C LEU A 93 -10.71 -5.55 -6.07
N SER A 94 -9.75 -5.12 -6.90
CA SER A 94 -9.23 -5.93 -8.00
C SER A 94 -8.33 -7.06 -7.55
N THR A 95 -7.63 -6.93 -6.42
CA THR A 95 -6.67 -7.94 -5.92
C THR A 95 -7.26 -8.84 -4.83
N MET A 96 -8.38 -8.48 -4.20
CA MET A 96 -8.94 -9.28 -3.09
C MET A 96 -9.38 -10.70 -3.50
N HIS A 97 -10.00 -10.86 -4.68
CA HIS A 97 -10.46 -12.19 -5.12
C HIS A 97 -9.31 -13.17 -5.43
N PRO A 98 -8.28 -12.78 -6.22
CA PRO A 98 -7.11 -13.63 -6.43
C PRO A 98 -6.43 -14.04 -5.12
N HIS A 99 -6.45 -13.15 -4.11
CA HIS A 99 -5.78 -13.38 -2.81
C HIS A 99 -6.71 -13.93 -1.72
N ARG A 100 -7.90 -14.44 -2.06
CA ARG A 100 -8.89 -14.87 -1.06
C ARG A 100 -8.34 -15.84 -0.01
N GLN A 101 -7.58 -16.84 -0.45
CA GLN A 101 -6.98 -17.83 0.47
C GLN A 101 -5.92 -17.20 1.39
N LEU A 102 -5.14 -16.26 0.86
CA LEU A 102 -4.17 -15.50 1.67
C LEU A 102 -4.88 -14.60 2.69
N ILE A 103 -5.96 -13.90 2.27
CA ILE A 103 -6.76 -13.07 3.19
C ILE A 103 -7.31 -13.91 4.35
N ASP A 104 -7.85 -15.08 4.06
CA ASP A 104 -8.36 -16.00 5.09
C ASP A 104 -7.23 -16.46 6.03
N ALA A 105 -6.04 -16.76 5.51
CA ALA A 105 -4.87 -17.14 6.31
C ALA A 105 -4.37 -15.96 7.19
N LEU A 106 -4.29 -14.75 6.65
CA LEU A 106 -3.93 -13.55 7.38
C LEU A 106 -4.86 -13.31 8.58
N LEU A 107 -6.17 -13.34 8.35
CA LEU A 107 -7.18 -13.15 9.40
C LEU A 107 -7.11 -14.23 10.49
N ASN A 108 -6.92 -15.50 10.10
CA ASN A 108 -6.80 -16.61 11.03
C ASN A 108 -5.54 -16.52 11.93
N GLU A 109 -4.48 -15.90 11.43
CA GLU A 109 -3.19 -15.70 12.14
C GLU A 109 -3.07 -14.32 12.79
N SER A 110 -4.19 -13.57 12.89
CA SER A 110 -4.26 -12.24 13.53
C SER A 110 -3.38 -11.18 12.88
N PHE A 111 -3.26 -11.21 11.54
CA PHE A 111 -2.78 -10.10 10.76
C PHE A 111 -3.93 -9.15 10.43
N ASP A 112 -3.63 -7.88 10.24
CA ASP A 112 -4.66 -6.92 9.83
C ASP A 112 -4.84 -6.94 8.32
N VAL A 113 -6.11 -6.88 7.88
CA VAL A 113 -6.49 -6.82 6.47
C VAL A 113 -7.34 -5.59 6.25
N GLY A 114 -6.84 -4.64 5.45
CA GLY A 114 -7.48 -3.37 5.14
C GLY A 114 -7.83 -3.22 3.66
N TYR A 115 -8.61 -2.19 3.35
CA TYR A 115 -9.02 -1.85 2.00
C TYR A 115 -8.09 -0.80 1.37
N HIS A 116 -7.49 -1.12 0.20
CA HIS A 116 -6.65 -0.23 -0.58
C HIS A 116 -7.48 0.52 -1.62
N TYR A 117 -8.00 1.68 -1.23
CA TYR A 117 -9.00 2.42 -1.98
C TYR A 117 -8.44 3.34 -3.08
N GLU A 118 -9.21 3.54 -4.18
CA GLU A 118 -8.78 4.34 -5.33
C GLU A 118 -9.93 5.12 -6.01
N GLU A 119 -11.03 5.35 -5.31
CA GLU A 119 -12.28 5.86 -5.88
C GLU A 119 -12.12 7.20 -6.58
N LEU A 120 -11.33 8.13 -6.03
CA LEU A 120 -11.17 9.46 -6.61
C LEU A 120 -10.46 9.38 -7.97
N SER A 121 -9.40 8.58 -8.08
CA SER A 121 -8.71 8.36 -9.35
C SER A 121 -9.57 7.57 -10.34
N THR A 122 -10.37 6.62 -9.85
CA THR A 122 -11.31 5.83 -10.67
C THR A 122 -12.42 6.70 -11.24
N HIS A 123 -13.05 7.54 -10.42
CA HIS A 123 -14.05 8.53 -10.86
C HIS A 123 -13.46 9.44 -11.94
N ALA A 124 -12.26 9.97 -11.72
CA ALA A 124 -11.61 10.83 -12.71
C ALA A 124 -11.34 10.11 -14.04
N LYS A 125 -10.92 8.84 -14.01
CA LYS A 125 -10.73 8.03 -15.22
C LYS A 125 -12.04 7.77 -15.97
N GLN A 126 -13.13 7.57 -15.25
CA GLN A 126 -14.44 7.27 -15.84
C GLN A 126 -15.12 8.51 -16.44
N HIS A 127 -15.10 9.64 -15.72
CA HIS A 127 -15.85 10.84 -16.06
C HIS A 127 -15.01 11.95 -16.72
N GLY A 128 -13.70 11.77 -16.85
CA GLY A 128 -12.80 12.80 -17.42
C GLY A 128 -12.67 14.03 -16.53
N TRP A 129 -12.87 13.86 -15.22
CA TRP A 129 -12.73 14.96 -14.28
C TRP A 129 -11.29 15.50 -14.26
N SER A 130 -11.17 16.84 -14.30
CA SER A 130 -9.90 17.53 -14.46
C SER A 130 -9.21 17.91 -13.13
N GLY A 131 -9.78 17.55 -12.00
CA GLY A 131 -9.27 17.92 -10.67
C GLY A 131 -9.80 19.27 -10.16
N ARG A 132 -10.65 19.97 -10.94
CA ARG A 132 -11.27 21.21 -10.48
C ARG A 132 -12.54 20.93 -9.70
N ASP A 133 -12.87 21.87 -8.77
CA ASP A 133 -14.11 21.80 -8.00
C ASP A 133 -14.28 20.43 -7.29
N LEU A 134 -13.29 20.01 -6.52
CA LEU A 134 -13.29 18.74 -5.80
C LEU A 134 -14.59 18.54 -5.00
N ASP A 135 -15.07 19.58 -4.33
CA ASP A 135 -16.29 19.54 -3.50
C ASP A 135 -17.53 19.11 -4.27
N LYS A 136 -17.58 19.34 -5.60
CA LYS A 136 -18.73 18.93 -6.42
C LYS A 136 -18.76 17.43 -6.69
N VAL A 137 -17.62 16.77 -6.71
CA VAL A 137 -17.50 15.32 -6.97
C VAL A 137 -17.44 14.49 -5.70
N LEU A 138 -16.99 15.07 -4.59
CA LEU A 138 -16.86 14.37 -3.31
C LEU A 138 -18.11 13.61 -2.87
N PRO A 139 -19.35 14.15 -2.96
CA PRO A 139 -20.53 13.41 -2.51
C PRO A 139 -20.74 12.07 -3.24
N GLU A 140 -20.54 12.05 -4.57
CA GLU A 140 -20.66 10.85 -5.40
C GLU A 140 -19.54 9.86 -5.11
N VAL A 141 -18.28 10.35 -5.05
CA VAL A 141 -17.10 9.52 -4.81
C VAL A 141 -17.15 8.91 -3.40
N ARG A 142 -17.60 9.68 -2.39
CA ARG A 142 -17.81 9.18 -1.02
C ARG A 142 -18.92 8.14 -0.94
N SER A 143 -19.99 8.30 -1.71
CA SER A 143 -21.03 7.27 -1.81
C SER A 143 -20.47 5.96 -2.37
N THR A 144 -19.63 6.04 -3.42
CA THR A 144 -18.96 4.87 -4.00
C THR A 144 -17.99 4.23 -3.00
N PHE A 145 -17.23 5.03 -2.25
CA PHE A 145 -16.32 4.55 -1.21
C PHE A 145 -17.07 3.77 -0.11
N ARG A 146 -18.21 4.30 0.39
CA ARG A 146 -19.03 3.58 1.38
C ARG A 146 -19.49 2.23 0.84
N ALA A 147 -20.03 2.20 -0.38
CA ALA A 147 -20.47 0.96 -1.01
C ALA A 147 -19.32 -0.04 -1.18
N ASN A 148 -18.12 0.44 -1.51
CA ASN A 148 -16.93 -0.40 -1.65
C ASN A 148 -16.40 -0.91 -0.29
N CYS A 149 -16.49 -0.13 0.78
CA CYS A 149 -16.20 -0.61 2.14
C CYS A 149 -17.16 -1.75 2.54
N GLU A 150 -18.47 -1.59 2.28
CA GLU A 150 -19.44 -2.66 2.56
C GLU A 150 -19.18 -3.90 1.71
N ARG A 151 -18.84 -3.71 0.43
CA ARG A 151 -18.45 -4.81 -0.44
C ARG A 151 -17.20 -5.53 0.09
N PHE A 152 -16.18 -4.79 0.52
CA PHE A 152 -14.95 -5.37 1.08
C PHE A 152 -15.24 -6.15 2.36
N ARG A 153 -16.15 -5.65 3.22
CA ARG A 153 -16.60 -6.39 4.41
C ARG A 153 -17.29 -7.70 4.05
N SER A 154 -18.19 -7.67 3.09
CA SER A 154 -18.94 -8.87 2.70
C SER A 154 -18.11 -9.93 1.99
N GLU A 155 -17.07 -9.50 1.24
CA GLU A 155 -16.31 -10.39 0.36
C GLU A 155 -14.90 -10.73 0.89
N ALA A 156 -14.33 -9.96 1.83
CA ALA A 156 -12.95 -10.13 2.28
C ALA A 156 -12.79 -10.12 3.80
N ASN A 157 -13.11 -9.01 4.48
CA ASN A 157 -12.90 -8.86 5.92
C ASN A 157 -14.12 -8.22 6.59
N PRO A 158 -14.98 -9.00 7.29
CA PRO A 158 -16.15 -8.46 8.00
C PRO A 158 -15.81 -7.41 9.06
N GLU A 159 -14.61 -7.46 9.62
CA GLU A 159 -14.12 -6.56 10.66
C GLU A 159 -13.21 -5.46 10.11
N LEU A 160 -13.45 -4.99 8.89
CA LEU A 160 -12.67 -3.92 8.28
C LEU A 160 -12.63 -2.67 9.16
N THR A 161 -11.44 -2.30 9.64
CA THR A 161 -11.19 -1.12 10.49
C THR A 161 -10.26 -0.10 9.86
N ALA A 162 -9.52 -0.47 8.79
CA ALA A 162 -8.46 0.34 8.24
C ALA A 162 -8.54 0.44 6.72
N VAL A 163 -8.17 1.61 6.19
CA VAL A 163 -8.07 1.84 4.76
C VAL A 163 -6.75 2.53 4.41
N ALA A 164 -6.30 2.36 3.17
CA ALA A 164 -5.11 3.03 2.65
C ALA A 164 -5.34 3.53 1.23
N ALA A 165 -4.90 4.75 0.93
CA ALA A 165 -5.01 5.33 -0.40
C ALA A 165 -4.04 4.67 -1.39
N HIS A 166 -4.56 4.11 -2.50
CA HIS A 166 -3.73 3.67 -3.61
C HIS A 166 -3.22 4.85 -4.45
N GLY A 167 -1.94 4.81 -4.81
CA GLY A 167 -1.31 5.82 -5.67
C GLY A 167 -1.42 5.50 -7.16
N ASP A 168 -2.33 6.17 -7.89
CA ASP A 168 -2.57 5.96 -9.33
C ASP A 168 -1.86 6.99 -10.22
N TRP A 169 -1.72 6.68 -11.52
CA TRP A 169 -1.20 7.62 -12.52
C TRP A 169 -2.12 8.83 -12.70
N MET A 170 -3.44 8.66 -12.49
CA MET A 170 -4.42 9.73 -12.56
C MET A 170 -4.23 10.74 -11.43
N ASN A 171 -3.92 10.30 -10.21
CA ASN A 171 -3.60 11.20 -9.09
C ASN A 171 -2.43 12.13 -9.43
N ARG A 172 -1.37 11.59 -10.08
CA ARG A 172 -0.24 12.41 -10.56
C ARG A 172 -0.62 13.39 -11.66
N ARG A 173 -1.58 13.02 -12.53
CA ARG A 173 -2.10 13.91 -13.57
C ARG A 173 -2.93 15.04 -12.98
N LEU A 174 -3.76 14.73 -12.00
CA LEU A 174 -4.62 15.70 -11.32
C LEU A 174 -3.86 16.59 -10.32
N GLY A 175 -2.74 16.12 -9.79
CA GLY A 175 -2.07 16.73 -8.63
C GLY A 175 -2.86 16.55 -7.33
N ILE A 176 -3.76 15.56 -7.25
CA ILE A 176 -4.63 15.29 -6.11
C ILE A 176 -4.47 13.83 -5.71
N ALA A 177 -4.15 13.56 -4.45
CA ALA A 177 -4.08 12.22 -3.90
C ALA A 177 -5.48 11.64 -3.60
N ASN A 178 -5.60 10.30 -3.56
CA ASN A 178 -6.87 9.67 -3.15
C ASN A 178 -7.22 9.99 -1.68
N THR A 179 -6.24 10.31 -0.83
CA THR A 179 -6.46 10.76 0.55
C THR A 179 -7.35 12.00 0.66
N ALA A 180 -7.43 12.83 -0.39
CA ALA A 180 -8.35 13.98 -0.43
C ALA A 180 -9.84 13.60 -0.35
N LEU A 181 -10.18 12.31 -0.53
CA LEU A 181 -11.53 11.77 -0.34
C LEU A 181 -11.92 11.69 1.14
N ILE A 182 -10.95 11.39 2.00
CA ILE A 182 -11.16 10.98 3.39
C ILE A 182 -11.12 12.20 4.32
N ASP A 183 -12.07 12.23 5.24
CA ASP A 183 -12.03 13.03 6.46
C ASP A 183 -12.52 12.17 7.63
N ARG A 184 -12.43 12.70 8.85
CA ARG A 184 -12.79 11.97 10.07
C ARG A 184 -14.27 11.54 10.06
N SER A 185 -15.16 12.40 9.55
CA SER A 185 -16.60 12.08 9.46
C SER A 185 -16.85 10.86 8.58
N LEU A 186 -16.19 10.77 7.41
CA LEU A 186 -16.33 9.62 6.51
C LEU A 186 -15.77 8.33 7.12
N LEU A 187 -14.65 8.41 7.85
CA LEU A 187 -14.12 7.25 8.57
C LEU A 187 -15.14 6.76 9.62
N ASP A 188 -15.67 7.66 10.44
CA ASP A 188 -16.65 7.33 11.47
C ASP A 188 -17.95 6.76 10.88
N GLU A 189 -18.47 7.35 9.81
CA GLU A 189 -19.63 6.84 9.07
C GLU A 189 -19.43 5.42 8.52
N CYS A 190 -18.20 5.11 8.10
CA CYS A 190 -17.83 3.78 7.60
C CYS A 190 -17.37 2.82 8.70
N GLY A 191 -17.37 3.21 9.99
CA GLY A 191 -16.88 2.39 11.08
C GLY A 191 -15.37 2.08 10.98
N LEU A 192 -14.60 2.99 10.36
CA LEU A 192 -13.16 2.86 10.18
C LEU A 192 -12.41 3.61 11.28
N ARG A 193 -11.32 3.02 11.75
CA ARG A 193 -10.52 3.60 12.83
C ARG A 193 -9.50 4.62 12.33
N PHE A 194 -8.91 4.35 11.16
CA PHE A 194 -7.86 5.20 10.57
C PHE A 194 -7.72 4.99 9.05
N GLU A 195 -7.08 5.96 8.43
CA GLU A 195 -6.48 5.91 7.10
C GLU A 195 -4.96 5.83 7.26
N ALA A 196 -4.29 4.99 6.48
CA ALA A 196 -2.87 4.67 6.67
C ALA A 196 -1.90 5.85 6.47
N TYR A 197 -2.36 6.97 5.89
CA TYR A 197 -1.61 8.22 5.78
C TYR A 197 -2.09 9.30 6.77
N ASP A 198 -2.94 8.93 7.74
CA ASP A 198 -3.32 9.87 8.80
C ASP A 198 -2.08 10.49 9.46
N PRO A 199 -2.10 11.81 9.75
CA PRO A 199 -1.00 12.47 10.46
C PRO A 199 -0.63 11.79 11.77
N GLU A 200 -1.61 11.24 12.51
CA GLU A 200 -1.38 10.50 13.75
C GLU A 200 -0.37 9.35 13.57
N LEU A 201 -0.41 8.66 12.41
CA LEU A 201 0.54 7.59 12.07
C LEU A 201 1.82 8.16 11.46
N THR A 202 1.71 9.00 10.43
CA THR A 202 2.87 9.45 9.66
C THR A 202 3.78 10.39 10.44
N GLU A 203 3.25 11.16 11.41
CA GLU A 203 3.99 12.04 12.32
C GLU A 203 4.37 11.32 13.62
N GLY A 204 3.73 10.20 13.94
CA GLY A 204 4.03 9.37 15.12
C GLY A 204 5.26 8.47 14.94
N ALA A 205 5.84 8.40 13.73
CA ALA A 205 7.07 7.68 13.45
C ALA A 205 8.23 8.64 13.23
N ASP A 206 9.43 8.25 13.70
CA ASP A 206 10.66 9.01 13.45
C ASP A 206 11.11 8.89 12.00
N LEU A 207 10.78 7.76 11.36
CA LEU A 207 11.15 7.45 9.98
C LEU A 207 9.99 6.79 9.23
N TYR A 208 9.61 7.37 8.09
CA TYR A 208 8.77 6.72 7.08
C TYR A 208 9.64 6.06 6.01
N LEU A 209 9.78 4.74 6.09
CA LEU A 209 10.58 3.89 5.20
C LEU A 209 9.68 3.32 4.11
N THR A 210 10.05 3.49 2.84
CA THR A 210 9.28 2.92 1.73
C THR A 210 10.17 2.44 0.60
N ASP A 211 9.88 1.25 0.10
CA ASP A 211 10.57 0.63 -1.03
C ASP A 211 10.42 1.40 -2.35
N THR A 212 9.44 2.28 -2.48
CA THR A 212 9.31 3.16 -3.65
C THR A 212 10.37 4.24 -3.71
N ARG A 213 10.97 4.61 -2.58
CA ARG A 213 12.09 5.56 -2.46
C ARG A 213 13.43 4.86 -2.35
N GLN A 214 13.46 3.72 -1.68
CA GLN A 214 14.64 2.90 -1.40
C GLN A 214 14.41 1.44 -1.87
N PRO A 215 14.22 1.21 -3.19
CA PRO A 215 13.93 -0.12 -3.70
C PRO A 215 15.18 -1.02 -3.61
N PRO A 216 15.02 -2.30 -3.20
CA PRO A 216 16.14 -3.25 -3.05
C PRO A 216 16.97 -3.44 -4.31
N GLN A 217 16.40 -3.20 -5.49
CA GLN A 217 17.12 -3.25 -6.78
C GLN A 217 18.16 -2.12 -6.94
N SER A 218 18.06 -1.04 -6.16
CA SER A 218 19.00 0.11 -6.20
C SER A 218 20.10 0.02 -5.16
N TRP A 219 20.04 -0.92 -4.23
CA TRP A 219 21.07 -1.08 -3.17
C TRP A 219 22.40 -1.53 -3.75
N THR A 220 23.46 -0.84 -3.37
CA THR A 220 24.77 -1.04 -4.00
C THR A 220 25.64 -2.07 -3.28
N LYS A 221 25.55 -2.16 -1.95
CA LYS A 221 26.42 -3.04 -1.13
C LYS A 221 25.73 -3.63 0.08
N GLU A 222 24.80 -2.89 0.70
CA GLU A 222 24.19 -3.24 1.98
C GLU A 222 22.67 -3.16 1.85
N ASN A 223 21.98 -3.84 2.75
CA ASN A 223 20.54 -3.68 2.90
C ASN A 223 20.26 -2.30 3.50
N GLU A 224 19.81 -1.34 2.66
CA GLU A 224 19.58 0.04 3.08
C GLU A 224 18.49 0.14 4.16
N TRP A 225 17.56 -0.81 4.22
CA TRP A 225 16.55 -0.86 5.29
C TRP A 225 17.19 -1.27 6.62
N VAL A 226 18.11 -2.24 6.63
CA VAL A 226 18.89 -2.61 7.82
C VAL A 226 19.74 -1.44 8.31
N ALA A 227 20.28 -0.63 7.40
CA ALA A 227 21.10 0.53 7.75
C ALA A 227 20.30 1.62 8.50
N THR A 228 18.96 1.61 8.44
CA THR A 228 18.11 2.55 9.20
C THR A 228 17.91 2.14 10.66
N LEU A 229 18.10 0.87 10.97
CA LEU A 229 17.92 0.33 12.32
C LEU A 229 18.99 0.89 13.28
N GLY A 230 18.55 1.42 14.41
CA GLY A 230 19.38 2.09 15.41
C GLY A 230 19.61 3.58 15.16
N SER A 231 19.19 4.12 13.99
CA SER A 231 19.14 5.57 13.75
C SER A 231 17.76 6.17 14.04
N SER A 232 16.72 5.35 14.11
CA SER A 232 15.35 5.74 14.40
C SER A 232 14.72 4.65 15.27
N ASP A 233 14.05 5.02 16.35
CA ASP A 233 13.43 4.05 17.25
C ASP A 233 12.01 3.66 16.79
N HIS A 234 11.30 4.57 16.13
CA HIS A 234 9.96 4.35 15.62
C HIS A 234 9.95 4.43 14.09
N ILE A 235 9.79 3.29 13.44
CA ILE A 235 9.83 3.17 11.97
C ILE A 235 8.45 2.79 11.45
N TYR A 236 7.93 3.56 10.48
CA TYR A 236 6.77 3.18 9.68
C TYR A 236 7.26 2.66 8.33
N ALA A 237 7.17 1.35 8.10
CA ALA A 237 7.68 0.70 6.90
C ALA A 237 6.54 0.28 5.96
N LEU A 238 6.67 0.65 4.68
CA LEU A 238 5.75 0.28 3.60
C LEU A 238 6.47 -0.53 2.53
N ALA A 239 5.98 -1.74 2.27
CA ALA A 239 6.46 -2.63 1.22
C ALA A 239 5.37 -2.96 0.20
N HIS A 240 5.76 -3.10 -1.08
CA HIS A 240 4.87 -3.47 -2.19
C HIS A 240 5.35 -4.78 -2.82
N ASP A 241 4.42 -5.70 -3.05
CA ASP A 241 4.68 -6.99 -3.70
C ASP A 241 5.49 -6.86 -5.00
N ARG A 242 5.11 -5.92 -5.84
CA ARG A 242 5.77 -5.64 -7.12
C ARG A 242 7.27 -5.39 -7.03
N ILE A 243 7.76 -4.85 -5.91
CA ILE A 243 9.16 -4.43 -5.75
C ILE A 243 10.01 -5.57 -5.22
N TRP A 244 9.49 -6.38 -4.30
CA TRP A 244 10.23 -7.43 -3.62
C TRP A 244 10.18 -8.78 -4.31
N SER A 245 9.07 -9.09 -4.96
CA SER A 245 8.87 -10.36 -5.66
C SER A 245 9.71 -10.46 -6.94
N GLY A 246 10.18 -11.67 -7.25
CA GLY A 246 10.78 -12.03 -8.54
C GLY A 246 9.77 -12.52 -9.58
N ASN A 247 8.47 -12.53 -9.28
CA ASN A 247 7.44 -13.04 -10.15
C ASN A 247 7.12 -12.04 -11.27
N VAL A 248 7.60 -12.30 -12.48
CA VAL A 248 7.53 -11.38 -13.62
C VAL A 248 6.13 -11.29 -14.26
N PRO A 249 5.37 -12.41 -14.44
CA PRO A 249 4.07 -12.36 -15.12
C PRO A 249 3.06 -11.37 -14.53
N PRO A 250 2.79 -11.32 -13.21
CA PRO A 250 1.86 -10.35 -12.62
C PRO A 250 2.31 -8.90 -12.84
N LYS A 251 3.62 -8.63 -12.77
CA LYS A 251 4.19 -7.30 -13.01
C LYS A 251 3.93 -6.82 -14.44
N ILE A 252 4.15 -7.69 -15.42
CA ILE A 252 3.87 -7.41 -16.85
C ILE A 252 2.38 -7.18 -17.04
N ALA A 253 1.51 -8.05 -16.50
CA ALA A 253 0.07 -7.92 -16.61
C ALA A 253 -0.41 -6.57 -16.06
N ALA A 254 0.06 -6.17 -14.87
CA ALA A 254 -0.26 -4.88 -14.25
C ALA A 254 0.24 -3.69 -15.09
N THR A 255 1.42 -3.80 -15.72
CA THR A 255 1.95 -2.77 -16.63
C THR A 255 1.10 -2.63 -17.88
N LEU A 256 0.71 -3.75 -18.51
CA LEU A 256 -0.16 -3.75 -19.69
C LEU A 256 -1.55 -3.19 -19.37
N HIS A 257 -2.13 -3.58 -18.23
CA HIS A 257 -3.41 -3.04 -17.75
C HIS A 257 -3.34 -1.52 -17.61
N ARG A 258 -2.30 -1.00 -16.95
CA ARG A 258 -2.08 0.44 -16.77
C ARG A 258 -1.92 1.18 -18.11
N VAL A 259 -1.17 0.63 -19.06
CA VAL A 259 -1.03 1.22 -20.42
C VAL A 259 -2.40 1.26 -21.10
N GLY A 260 -3.16 0.18 -21.01
CA GLY A 260 -4.53 0.11 -21.53
C GLY A 260 -5.46 1.15 -20.91
N ASP A 261 -5.34 1.39 -19.59
CA ASP A 261 -6.12 2.43 -18.89
C ASP A 261 -5.80 3.84 -19.41
N VAL A 262 -4.51 4.15 -19.56
CA VAL A 262 -4.08 5.44 -20.12
C VAL A 262 -4.61 5.63 -21.53
N MET A 263 -4.52 4.61 -22.39
CA MET A 263 -5.03 4.68 -23.75
C MET A 263 -6.55 4.87 -23.78
N ARG A 264 -7.30 4.09 -23.00
CA ARG A 264 -8.77 4.24 -22.89
C ARG A 264 -9.18 5.64 -22.44
N TYR A 265 -8.48 6.18 -21.47
CA TYR A 265 -8.72 7.54 -21.00
C TYR A 265 -8.45 8.58 -22.10
N GLN A 266 -7.34 8.47 -22.83
CA GLN A 266 -7.01 9.37 -23.93
C GLN A 266 -8.04 9.32 -25.05
N ILE A 267 -8.49 8.12 -25.44
CA ILE A 267 -9.53 7.95 -26.47
C ILE A 267 -10.86 8.62 -26.03
N ARG A 268 -11.25 8.44 -24.75
CA ARG A 268 -12.54 8.97 -24.24
C ARG A 268 -12.51 10.47 -24.00
N HIS A 269 -11.37 11.02 -23.56
CA HIS A 269 -11.31 12.36 -23.01
C HIS A 269 -10.23 13.25 -23.65
N GLY A 270 -9.35 12.72 -24.49
CA GLY A 270 -8.20 13.44 -25.08
C GLY A 270 -8.54 14.52 -26.08
N GLN A 271 -9.78 14.61 -26.54
CA GLN A 271 -10.24 15.64 -27.48
C GLN A 271 -10.83 16.88 -26.78
N ARG A 272 -10.85 16.93 -25.44
CA ARG A 272 -11.46 18.00 -24.64
C ARG A 272 -10.43 18.94 -24.00
N SER A 273 -9.17 18.94 -24.44
CA SER A 273 -8.10 19.84 -23.96
C SER A 273 -7.88 21.00 -24.93
#